data_31f8b59d1489695ab2c81e514aca3ab9
#
_entry.id   31f8b59d1489695ab2c81e514aca3ab9
#
_cell.length_a   1.000
_cell.length_b   1.000
_cell.length_c   1.000
_cell.angle_alpha   90.00
_cell.angle_beta   90.00
_cell.angle_gamma   90.00
#
_symmetry.space_group_name_H-M   'P 1'
#
loop_
_entity.id
_entity.type
_entity.pdbx_description
1 polymer ?
#
loop_
_entity_poly.entity_id
_entity_poly.type
_entity_poly.pdbx_seq_one_letter_code
_entity_poly.pdbx_strand_id
1 'polypeptide(L)'
;MIDGIEITTLKQMHDDRGAVFHMLRSDTGMLDNVAEIYFSIVNPGVIKGWKQHKTMHMRLAVPKGKLKFVMYDERENSPTKGVIQEIEVGENESDYKLINVP
;
A
#
# COMPACT_ATOMS: atom_id res chain seq x y z
N MET A 1 12.65 9.79 0.21
CA MET A 1 11.63 8.83 0.67
C MET A 1 11.08 9.25 2.02
N ILE A 2 9.82 9.05 2.21
CA ILE A 2 9.16 9.39 3.48
C ILE A 2 9.57 8.40 4.56
N ASP A 3 9.97 8.94 5.71
CA ASP A 3 10.38 8.15 6.86
C ASP A 3 9.25 7.28 7.41
N GLY A 4 9.51 6.02 7.65
CA GLY A 4 8.57 5.06 8.23
C GLY A 4 7.67 4.33 7.23
N ILE A 5 7.67 4.73 5.95
CA ILE A 5 6.96 3.98 4.93
C ILE A 5 7.76 2.72 4.59
N GLU A 6 7.10 1.58 4.65
CA GLU A 6 7.68 0.30 4.29
C GLU A 6 7.01 -0.24 3.05
N ILE A 7 7.82 -0.66 2.08
CA ILE A 7 7.33 -1.23 0.83
C ILE A 7 7.88 -2.65 0.74
N THR A 8 7.00 -3.62 0.71
CA THR A 8 7.36 -5.04 0.70
C THR A 8 6.85 -5.70 -0.57
N THR A 9 7.74 -6.40 -1.26
CA THR A 9 7.34 -7.21 -2.40
C THR A 9 6.46 -8.37 -1.92
N LEU A 10 5.32 -8.53 -2.56
CA LEU A 10 4.37 -9.59 -2.23
C LEU A 10 4.47 -10.73 -3.22
N LYS A 11 4.33 -11.94 -2.69
CA LYS A 11 4.42 -13.16 -3.48
C LYS A 11 3.15 -13.40 -4.28
N GLN A 12 3.34 -13.79 -5.53
CA GLN A 12 2.29 -14.31 -6.40
C GLN A 12 2.64 -15.74 -6.78
N MET A 13 1.67 -16.64 -6.68
CA MET A 13 1.82 -18.02 -7.10
C MET A 13 0.82 -18.29 -8.22
N HIS A 14 1.31 -18.57 -9.41
CA HIS A 14 0.51 -18.81 -10.60
C HIS A 14 0.56 -20.28 -11.01
N ASP A 15 -0.56 -20.77 -11.50
CA ASP A 15 -0.66 -22.07 -12.17
C ASP A 15 -1.71 -21.99 -13.29
N ASP A 16 -1.98 -23.09 -13.99
CA ASP A 16 -2.94 -23.09 -15.11
C ASP A 16 -4.39 -22.87 -14.70
N ARG A 17 -4.72 -22.92 -13.41
CA ARG A 17 -6.08 -22.65 -12.91
C ARG A 17 -6.27 -21.18 -12.50
N GLY A 18 -5.18 -20.43 -12.30
CA GLY A 18 -5.21 -19.04 -11.82
C GLY A 18 -4.01 -18.68 -10.97
N ALA A 19 -4.25 -17.92 -9.91
CA ALA A 19 -3.17 -17.44 -9.07
C ALA A 19 -3.62 -17.24 -7.63
N VAL A 20 -2.63 -17.26 -6.72
CA VAL A 20 -2.80 -16.84 -5.34
C VAL A 20 -1.88 -15.65 -5.11
N PHE A 21 -2.44 -14.54 -4.66
CA PHE A 21 -1.70 -13.32 -4.34
C PHE A 21 -1.68 -13.14 -2.83
N HIS A 22 -0.48 -13.18 -2.25
CA HIS A 22 -0.33 -12.94 -0.82
C HIS A 22 -0.57 -11.47 -0.48
N MET A 23 -1.01 -11.18 0.72
CA MET A 23 -1.13 -9.82 1.23
C MET A 23 -0.60 -9.70 2.65
N LEU A 24 -1.30 -10.21 3.63
CA LEU A 24 -0.88 -10.14 5.03
C LEU A 24 -0.72 -11.53 5.61
N ARG A 25 0.35 -11.73 6.36
CA ARG A 25 0.66 -12.99 7.04
C ARG A 25 1.11 -12.68 8.46
N SER A 26 0.83 -13.57 9.38
CA SER A 26 1.23 -13.42 10.78
C SER A 26 2.74 -13.42 10.97
N ASP A 27 3.47 -14.12 10.10
CA ASP A 27 4.93 -14.23 10.17
C ASP A 27 5.67 -12.99 9.67
N THR A 28 4.97 -12.05 9.04
CA THR A 28 5.57 -10.77 8.60
C THR A 28 5.44 -9.66 9.63
N GLY A 29 4.73 -9.90 10.73
CA GLY A 29 4.50 -8.89 11.77
C GLY A 29 3.51 -7.80 11.40
N MET A 30 2.88 -7.90 10.25
CA MET A 30 1.98 -6.86 9.74
C MET A 30 0.50 -7.17 9.94
N LEU A 31 0.19 -8.29 10.58
CA LEU A 31 -1.19 -8.69 10.81
C LEU A 31 -1.73 -8.26 12.18
N ASP A 32 -0.86 -7.72 13.03
CA ASP A 32 -1.22 -7.32 14.38
C ASP A 32 -2.08 -6.05 14.37
N ASN A 33 -3.05 -6.00 15.29
CA ASN A 33 -3.89 -4.81 15.51
C ASN A 33 -4.68 -4.35 14.30
N VAL A 34 -5.18 -5.30 13.50
CA VAL A 34 -6.06 -4.97 12.38
C VAL A 34 -7.44 -4.60 12.92
N ALA A 35 -7.83 -3.35 12.71
CA ALA A 35 -9.14 -2.85 13.15
C ALA A 35 -10.19 -2.98 12.05
N GLU A 36 -9.80 -2.84 10.80
CA GLU A 36 -10.73 -2.85 9.67
C GLU A 36 -10.02 -3.31 8.40
N ILE A 37 -10.72 -4.09 7.60
CA ILE A 37 -10.27 -4.46 6.24
C ILE A 37 -11.39 -4.12 5.29
N TYR A 38 -11.07 -3.36 4.23
CA TYR A 38 -12.05 -3.02 3.21
C TYR A 38 -11.39 -2.93 1.84
N PHE A 39 -12.22 -2.95 0.81
CA PHE A 39 -11.79 -2.80 -0.57
C PHE A 39 -12.27 -1.46 -1.10
N SER A 40 -11.39 -0.78 -1.84
CA SER A 40 -11.71 0.48 -2.50
C SER A 40 -11.40 0.35 -3.99
N ILE A 41 -12.22 0.96 -4.82
CA ILE A 41 -12.03 0.96 -6.27
C ILE A 41 -11.79 2.40 -6.70
N VAL A 42 -10.79 2.57 -7.56
CA VAL A 42 -10.52 3.83 -8.25
C VAL A 42 -10.79 3.59 -9.73
N ASN A 43 -11.76 4.29 -10.29
CA ASN A 43 -12.07 4.14 -11.71
C ASN A 43 -10.93 4.72 -12.57
N PRO A 44 -10.70 4.17 -13.78
CA PRO A 44 -9.66 4.68 -14.66
C PRO A 44 -9.81 6.19 -14.91
N GLY A 45 -8.70 6.91 -14.85
CA GLY A 45 -8.67 8.35 -15.06
C GLY A 45 -9.15 9.21 -13.90
N VAL A 46 -9.54 8.60 -12.78
CA VAL A 46 -10.05 9.31 -11.60
C VAL A 46 -8.95 9.45 -10.55
N ILE A 47 -8.92 10.59 -9.90
CA ILE A 47 -8.04 10.86 -8.76
C ILE A 47 -8.89 10.88 -7.49
N LYS A 48 -8.56 10.02 -6.54
CA LYS A 48 -9.17 10.02 -5.20
C LYS A 48 -8.14 10.48 -4.18
N GLY A 49 -8.47 11.43 -3.39
CA GLY A 49 -7.61 11.95 -2.33
C GLY A 49 -8.06 13.35 -1.94
N TRP A 50 -7.42 14.01 -1.06
CA TRP A 50 -6.38 13.53 -0.14
C TRP A 50 -7.04 13.00 1.12
N LYS A 51 -6.41 12.02 1.79
CA LYS A 51 -6.86 11.56 3.11
C LYS A 51 -5.71 11.68 4.08
N GLN A 52 -6.00 12.21 5.26
CA GLN A 52 -5.06 12.31 6.35
C GLN A 52 -5.45 11.37 7.47
N HIS A 53 -4.50 10.56 7.92
CA HIS A 53 -4.66 9.69 9.07
C HIS A 53 -3.70 10.15 10.17
N LYS A 54 -4.23 10.49 11.34
CA LYS A 54 -3.40 11.00 12.45
C LYS A 54 -2.85 9.90 13.34
N THR A 55 -3.62 8.83 13.53
CA THR A 55 -3.26 7.74 14.44
C THR A 55 -3.30 6.37 13.79
N MET A 56 -3.97 6.23 12.66
CA MET A 56 -4.17 4.95 12.00
C MET A 56 -3.01 4.62 11.07
N HIS A 57 -2.51 3.41 11.19
CA HIS A 57 -1.60 2.85 10.22
C HIS A 57 -2.38 2.22 9.08
N MET A 58 -1.95 2.45 7.86
CA MET A 58 -2.60 1.90 6.68
C MET A 58 -1.67 0.90 5.99
N ARG A 59 -2.26 -0.23 5.60
CA ARG A 59 -1.57 -1.24 4.81
C ARG A 59 -2.40 -1.50 3.58
N LEU A 60 -1.80 -1.35 2.40
CA LEU A 60 -2.53 -1.53 1.17
C LEU A 60 -1.76 -2.34 0.14
N ALA A 61 -2.51 -3.07 -0.68
CA ALA A 61 -2.01 -3.76 -1.85
C ALA A 61 -3.05 -3.62 -2.97
N VAL A 62 -2.59 -3.68 -4.22
CA VAL A 62 -3.46 -3.54 -5.39
C VAL A 62 -3.45 -4.85 -6.18
N PRO A 63 -4.42 -5.76 -5.94
CA PRO A 63 -4.44 -7.06 -6.60
C PRO A 63 -5.03 -7.04 -8.01
N LYS A 64 -5.65 -5.94 -8.42
CA LYS A 64 -6.25 -5.81 -9.74
C LYS A 64 -5.98 -4.42 -10.30
N GLY A 65 -5.53 -4.35 -11.55
CA GLY A 65 -5.23 -3.09 -12.22
C GLY A 65 -3.89 -2.52 -11.80
N LYS A 66 -3.76 -1.21 -11.98
CA LYS A 66 -2.56 -0.46 -11.63
C LYS A 66 -2.95 0.90 -11.08
N LEU A 67 -2.28 1.29 -10.00
CA LEU A 67 -2.55 2.54 -9.30
C LEU A 67 -1.24 3.28 -9.04
N LYS A 68 -1.25 4.59 -9.25
CA LYS A 68 -0.20 5.47 -8.75
C LYS A 68 -0.61 5.96 -7.37
N PHE A 69 0.16 5.60 -6.37
CA PHE A 69 -0.09 5.98 -4.99
C PHE A 69 0.85 7.11 -4.60
N VAL A 70 0.28 8.22 -4.11
CA VAL A 70 1.03 9.42 -3.77
C VAL A 70 0.87 9.70 -2.28
N MET A 71 2.00 9.87 -1.62
CA MET A 71 2.07 10.13 -0.17
C MET A 71 2.75 11.46 0.07
N TYR A 72 2.23 12.22 1.05
CA TYR A 72 2.80 13.48 1.49
C TYR A 72 3.01 13.42 3.00
N ASP A 73 4.22 13.74 3.43
CA ASP A 73 4.57 13.77 4.85
C ASP A 73 4.40 15.18 5.42
N GLU A 74 3.35 15.38 6.20
CA GLU A 74 3.13 16.66 6.87
C GLU A 74 3.31 16.59 8.40
N ARG A 75 3.87 15.48 8.90
CA ARG A 75 4.11 15.32 10.35
C ARG A 75 5.11 16.33 10.86
N GLU A 76 4.78 17.02 11.96
CA GLU A 76 5.59 18.12 12.50
C GLU A 76 7.01 17.71 12.87
N ASN A 77 7.18 16.53 13.43
CA ASN A 77 8.48 16.06 13.97
C ASN A 77 9.15 15.02 13.07
N SER A 78 8.69 14.90 11.83
CA SER A 78 9.29 13.93 10.90
C SER A 78 10.56 14.50 10.26
N PRO A 79 11.61 13.68 10.12
CA PRO A 79 12.81 14.10 9.38
C PRO A 79 12.53 14.30 7.89
N THR A 80 11.41 13.78 7.37
CA THR A 80 11.03 13.93 5.97
C THR A 80 9.79 14.80 5.77
N LYS A 81 9.51 15.71 6.71
CA LYS A 81 8.40 16.64 6.58
C LYS A 81 8.48 17.40 5.26
N GLY A 82 7.38 17.45 4.53
CA GLY A 82 7.29 18.13 3.23
C GLY A 82 7.65 17.27 2.04
N VAL A 83 8.09 16.04 2.25
CA VAL A 83 8.44 15.13 1.17
C VAL A 83 7.20 14.51 0.54
N ILE A 84 7.18 14.49 -0.80
CA ILE A 84 6.18 13.77 -1.59
C ILE A 84 6.85 12.51 -2.14
N GLN A 85 6.19 11.38 -1.97
CA GLN A 85 6.64 10.10 -2.50
C GLN A 85 5.56 9.47 -3.38
N GLU A 86 5.95 9.03 -4.56
CA GLU A 86 5.05 8.35 -5.49
C GLU A 86 5.52 6.92 -5.71
N ILE A 87 4.57 6.01 -5.84
CA ILE A 87 4.86 4.63 -6.20
C ILE A 87 3.72 4.08 -7.05
N GLU A 88 4.08 3.34 -8.09
CA GLU A 88 3.12 2.58 -8.88
C GLU A 88 3.01 1.18 -8.32
N VAL A 89 1.78 0.75 -8.04
CA VAL A 89 1.46 -0.57 -7.52
C VAL A 89 0.35 -1.19 -8.35
N GLY A 90 0.37 -2.49 -8.50
CA GLY A 90 -0.62 -3.17 -9.32
C GLY A 90 -0.48 -4.67 -9.31
N GLU A 91 -1.25 -5.31 -10.19
CA GLU A 91 -1.35 -6.76 -10.26
C GLU A 91 -0.15 -7.45 -10.93
N ASN A 92 0.64 -6.72 -11.72
CA ASN A 92 1.83 -7.29 -12.32
C ASN A 92 2.83 -7.69 -11.25
N GLU A 93 3.51 -8.79 -11.45
CA GLU A 93 4.44 -9.35 -10.47
C GLU A 93 5.48 -8.33 -9.99
N SER A 94 5.99 -7.50 -10.91
CA SER A 94 6.97 -6.46 -10.59
C SER A 94 6.40 -5.31 -9.75
N ASP A 95 5.08 -5.10 -9.77
CA ASP A 95 4.40 -3.98 -9.12
C ASP A 95 3.55 -4.40 -7.92
N TYR A 96 3.48 -5.70 -7.64
CA TYR A 96 2.64 -6.20 -6.55
C TYR A 96 3.35 -6.09 -5.21
N LYS A 97 3.02 -5.04 -4.48
CA LYS A 97 3.72 -4.65 -3.25
C LYS A 97 2.74 -4.28 -2.16
N LEU A 98 3.14 -4.52 -0.93
CA LEU A 98 2.45 -4.01 0.25
C LEU A 98 3.08 -2.68 0.63
N ILE A 99 2.25 -1.66 0.78
CA ILE A 99 2.69 -0.36 1.29
C ILE A 99 2.18 -0.23 2.71
N ASN A 100 3.08 -0.02 3.65
CA ASN A 100 2.75 0.25 5.05
C ASN A 100 3.00 1.73 5.32
N VAL A 101 1.93 2.46 5.62
CA VAL A 101 1.97 3.90 5.93
C VAL A 101 1.77 4.06 7.43
N PRO A 102 2.77 4.60 8.13
CA PRO A 102 2.72 4.79 9.57
C PRO A 102 1.70 5.83 10.04
#